data_b67edfed01dd94d4513e61534fc974dc
#
_entry.id   b67edfed01dd94d4513e61534fc974dc
#
_cell.length_a   1.000
_cell.length_b   1.000
_cell.length_c   1.000
_cell.angle_alpha   90.00
_cell.angle_beta   90.00
_cell.angle_gamma   90.00
#
_symmetry.space_group_name_H-M   'P 1'
#
loop_
_entity.id
_entity.type
_entity.pdbx_description
1 polymer ?
#
loop_
_entity_poly.entity_id
_entity_poly.type
_entity_poly.pdbx_seq_one_letter_code
_entity_poly.pdbx_strand_id
1 'polypeptide(L)'
;MVVKCKFRIIDTLGVSIIRVTCYNRDEVISMNTQQLECFATLAKTLNYARTAEQLSMTQPAVSRQIKSLENELGVQLFQRTTRSVTLTQIGCQFLPDARQILEIYYRSKEWMESFHKSQRNVLRIGYADSHANWLISKILTPLLETQDNILPELTLDQTDANLHRLAVNQLDLVIGMKDAKFSDEAIHFVKLHDDGFICVVSKAHALALQCKKRRQKSVSSSGLWPHRQIIAIPLYLLKRTFSRGHRIIPVNDELDNILCATISEAYNLALTGAGFALIPEHLALPHKELAFLPWDESPRAPMGIYYRKDSALNKNSAVQKFISEAKNHTDCVLPYLR
;
A
#
# COMPACT_ATOMS: atom_id res chain seq x y z
N MET A 1 -21.78 -24.38 -9.81
CA MET A 1 -22.98 -23.54 -9.81
C MET A 1 -22.53 -22.14 -9.47
N VAL A 2 -22.43 -21.26 -10.45
CA VAL A 2 -21.87 -19.89 -10.27
C VAL A 2 -23.03 -18.96 -9.95
N VAL A 3 -23.09 -18.47 -8.72
CA VAL A 3 -24.05 -17.45 -8.28
C VAL A 3 -23.50 -16.08 -8.70
N LYS A 4 -24.17 -15.39 -9.63
CA LYS A 4 -23.86 -14.00 -9.99
C LYS A 4 -24.64 -13.06 -9.06
N CYS A 5 -23.94 -12.34 -8.20
CA CYS A 5 -24.53 -11.31 -7.35
C CYS A 5 -24.44 -9.93 -8.03
N LYS A 6 -25.53 -9.17 -8.04
CA LYS A 6 -25.57 -7.76 -8.45
C LYS A 6 -25.81 -6.89 -7.22
N PHE A 7 -24.93 -5.91 -7.00
CA PHE A 7 -25.05 -4.93 -5.90
C PHE A 7 -25.77 -3.67 -6.37
N ARG A 8 -26.72 -3.19 -5.60
CA ARG A 8 -27.39 -1.89 -5.83
C ARG A 8 -27.58 -1.18 -4.49
N ILE A 9 -27.10 0.05 -4.38
CA ILE A 9 -27.33 0.93 -3.22
C ILE A 9 -28.65 1.65 -3.44
N ILE A 10 -29.56 1.58 -2.46
CA ILE A 10 -30.83 2.34 -2.47
C ILE A 10 -30.87 3.16 -1.19
N ASP A 11 -30.89 4.49 -1.35
CA ASP A 11 -31.08 5.45 -0.26
C ASP A 11 -32.56 5.74 -0.09
N THR A 12 -33.13 5.38 1.04
CA THR A 12 -34.44 5.86 1.48
C THR A 12 -34.38 6.18 2.97
N LEU A 13 -34.65 7.43 3.31
CA LEU A 13 -34.84 7.94 4.67
C LEU A 13 -33.64 7.75 5.65
N GLY A 14 -32.42 8.07 5.21
CA GLY A 14 -31.27 8.18 6.12
C GLY A 14 -30.66 6.85 6.58
N VAL A 15 -31.05 5.73 5.97
CA VAL A 15 -30.45 4.41 6.19
C VAL A 15 -30.03 3.86 4.84
N SER A 16 -28.72 3.71 4.61
CA SER A 16 -28.19 3.07 3.40
C SER A 16 -28.38 1.57 3.48
N ILE A 17 -29.33 1.04 2.72
CA ILE A 17 -29.57 -0.39 2.58
C ILE A 17 -28.84 -0.89 1.34
N ILE A 18 -27.85 -1.72 1.52
CA ILE A 18 -27.19 -2.42 0.40
C ILE A 18 -28.06 -3.62 0.02
N ARG A 19 -28.72 -3.54 -1.12
CA ARG A 19 -29.54 -4.63 -1.64
C ARG A 19 -28.66 -5.52 -2.54
N VAL A 20 -28.38 -6.73 -2.06
CA VAL A 20 -27.70 -7.77 -2.83
C VAL A 20 -28.76 -8.69 -3.42
N THR A 21 -28.94 -8.68 -4.74
CA THR A 21 -29.90 -9.58 -5.40
C THR A 21 -29.13 -10.78 -5.96
N CYS A 22 -29.24 -11.93 -5.31
CA CYS A 22 -28.78 -13.21 -5.84
C CYS A 22 -29.89 -13.79 -6.73
N TYR A 23 -29.59 -14.03 -8.01
CA TYR A 23 -30.52 -14.65 -8.93
C TYR A 23 -30.66 -16.15 -8.61
N ASN A 24 -31.65 -16.50 -7.83
CA ASN A 24 -32.51 -17.68 -7.90
C ASN A 24 -33.40 -17.88 -6.66
N ARG A 25 -34.04 -16.83 -6.19
CA ARG A 25 -35.28 -16.84 -5.37
C ARG A 25 -35.68 -15.41 -5.08
N ASP A 26 -36.96 -15.13 -5.12
CA ASP A 26 -37.55 -13.78 -4.88
C ASP A 26 -37.43 -13.28 -3.43
N GLU A 27 -36.43 -13.65 -2.69
CA GLU A 27 -36.12 -13.12 -1.36
C GLU A 27 -35.05 -12.04 -1.46
N VAL A 28 -35.46 -10.82 -1.13
CA VAL A 28 -34.56 -9.68 -0.99
C VAL A 28 -33.68 -9.90 0.23
N ILE A 29 -32.42 -10.22 0.00
CA ILE A 29 -31.39 -10.27 1.06
C ILE A 29 -31.07 -8.81 1.44
N SER A 30 -31.41 -8.40 2.66
CA SER A 30 -31.14 -7.05 3.16
C SER A 30 -30.15 -7.09 4.33
N MET A 31 -28.90 -7.39 4.02
CA MET A 31 -27.80 -7.33 4.98
C MET A 31 -27.56 -5.87 5.43
N ASN A 32 -27.42 -5.62 6.72
CA ASN A 32 -27.15 -4.30 7.26
C ASN A 32 -25.82 -4.21 8.02
N THR A 33 -25.35 -2.98 8.25
CA THR A 33 -24.04 -2.73 8.90
C THR A 33 -23.99 -3.26 10.32
N GLN A 34 -25.07 -3.21 11.08
CA GLN A 34 -25.13 -3.71 12.46
C GLN A 34 -24.93 -5.24 12.54
N GLN A 35 -25.47 -5.98 11.56
CA GLN A 35 -25.22 -7.42 11.45
C GLN A 35 -23.75 -7.71 11.16
N LEU A 36 -23.13 -6.94 10.24
CA LEU A 36 -21.72 -7.07 9.91
C LEU A 36 -20.81 -6.69 11.09
N GLU A 37 -21.16 -5.64 11.85
CA GLU A 37 -20.45 -5.26 13.08
C GLU A 37 -20.48 -6.37 14.11
N CYS A 38 -21.67 -6.94 14.36
CA CYS A 38 -21.83 -8.07 15.27
C CYS A 38 -20.99 -9.27 14.81
N PHE A 39 -21.00 -9.58 13.51
CA PHE A 39 -20.23 -10.68 12.94
C PHE A 39 -18.73 -10.46 13.09
N ALA A 40 -18.20 -9.31 12.66
CA ALA A 40 -16.77 -9.01 12.70
C ALA A 40 -16.24 -8.93 14.14
N THR A 41 -17.03 -8.40 15.07
CA THR A 41 -16.67 -8.31 16.50
C THR A 41 -16.73 -9.69 17.17
N LEU A 42 -17.75 -10.50 16.88
CA LEU A 42 -17.84 -11.86 17.41
C LEU A 42 -16.73 -12.76 16.87
N ALA A 43 -16.34 -12.58 15.60
CA ALA A 43 -15.21 -13.29 15.02
C ALA A 43 -13.86 -12.98 15.71
N LYS A 44 -13.73 -11.79 16.30
CA LYS A 44 -12.54 -11.37 17.08
C LYS A 44 -12.60 -11.87 18.51
N THR A 45 -13.77 -11.77 19.18
CA THR A 45 -13.91 -12.06 20.61
C THR A 45 -14.20 -13.53 20.90
N LEU A 46 -14.82 -14.24 19.96
CA LEU A 46 -15.35 -15.61 20.07
C LEU A 46 -16.25 -15.80 21.32
N ASN A 47 -16.86 -14.71 21.81
CA ASN A 47 -17.66 -14.66 23.01
C ASN A 47 -18.81 -13.65 22.87
N TYR A 48 -20.05 -14.12 22.94
CA TYR A 48 -21.26 -13.31 22.81
C TYR A 48 -21.39 -12.21 23.86
N ALA A 49 -21.06 -12.49 25.13
CA ALA A 49 -21.14 -11.50 26.19
C ALA A 49 -20.12 -10.37 25.99
N ARG A 50 -18.88 -10.73 25.69
CA ARG A 50 -17.82 -9.75 25.40
C ARG A 50 -18.12 -8.94 24.13
N THR A 51 -18.70 -9.56 23.11
CA THR A 51 -19.17 -8.85 21.90
C THR A 51 -20.25 -7.84 22.24
N ALA A 52 -21.21 -8.22 23.07
CA ALA A 52 -22.30 -7.37 23.51
C ALA A 52 -21.78 -6.14 24.28
N GLU A 53 -20.81 -6.33 25.17
CA GLU A 53 -20.15 -5.23 25.89
C GLU A 53 -19.45 -4.26 24.91
N GLN A 54 -18.66 -4.79 23.96
CA GLN A 54 -17.93 -3.97 23.00
C GLN A 54 -18.84 -3.14 22.08
N LEU A 55 -20.01 -3.70 21.73
CA LEU A 55 -20.97 -3.04 20.86
C LEU A 55 -22.07 -2.27 21.62
N SER A 56 -21.98 -2.19 22.96
CA SER A 56 -23.01 -1.57 23.81
C SER A 56 -24.41 -2.16 23.55
N MET A 57 -24.47 -3.47 23.37
CA MET A 57 -25.69 -4.24 23.10
C MET A 57 -25.95 -5.29 24.19
N THR A 58 -27.13 -5.87 24.15
CA THR A 58 -27.40 -7.08 25.01
C THR A 58 -26.97 -8.35 24.27
N GLN A 59 -26.54 -9.37 25.00
CA GLN A 59 -26.16 -10.67 24.43
C GLN A 59 -27.27 -11.28 23.53
N PRO A 60 -28.57 -11.27 23.91
CA PRO A 60 -29.64 -11.72 23.03
C PRO A 60 -29.77 -10.91 21.74
N ALA A 61 -29.46 -9.60 21.78
CA ALA A 61 -29.49 -8.73 20.58
C ALA A 61 -28.37 -9.15 19.62
N VAL A 62 -27.14 -9.33 20.10
CA VAL A 62 -26.04 -9.84 19.26
C VAL A 62 -26.38 -11.19 18.65
N SER A 63 -26.94 -12.12 19.46
CA SER A 63 -27.33 -13.45 18.97
C SER A 63 -28.39 -13.37 17.87
N ARG A 64 -29.35 -12.45 17.98
CA ARG A 64 -30.39 -12.22 16.97
C ARG A 64 -29.77 -11.65 15.67
N GLN A 65 -28.85 -10.69 15.77
CA GLN A 65 -28.20 -10.12 14.59
C GLN A 65 -27.38 -11.18 13.82
N ILE A 66 -26.62 -12.01 14.53
CA ILE A 66 -25.86 -13.10 13.90
C ILE A 66 -26.81 -14.11 13.24
N LYS A 67 -27.86 -14.54 13.93
CA LYS A 67 -28.84 -15.49 13.39
C LYS A 67 -29.57 -14.92 12.16
N SER A 68 -29.91 -13.62 12.20
CA SER A 68 -30.50 -12.93 11.05
C SER A 68 -29.56 -12.93 9.86
N LEU A 69 -28.28 -12.59 10.05
CA LEU A 69 -27.26 -12.60 8.99
C LEU A 69 -27.09 -14.01 8.40
N GLU A 70 -26.96 -15.03 9.26
CA GLU A 70 -26.83 -16.43 8.82
C GLU A 70 -28.06 -16.91 8.02
N ASN A 71 -29.26 -16.51 8.44
CA ASN A 71 -30.50 -16.83 7.72
C ASN A 71 -30.57 -16.14 6.36
N GLU A 72 -30.18 -14.86 6.28
CA GLU A 72 -30.17 -14.08 5.04
C GLU A 72 -29.14 -14.60 4.03
N LEU A 73 -27.98 -15.03 4.52
CA LEU A 73 -26.94 -15.62 3.68
C LEU A 73 -27.21 -17.09 3.35
N GLY A 74 -28.14 -17.75 4.07
CA GLY A 74 -28.46 -19.17 3.90
C GLY A 74 -27.35 -20.12 4.37
N VAL A 75 -26.39 -19.61 5.17
CA VAL A 75 -25.23 -20.38 5.65
C VAL A 75 -24.92 -20.05 7.10
N GLN A 76 -24.32 -21.00 7.81
CA GLN A 76 -23.83 -20.76 9.17
C GLN A 76 -22.42 -20.19 9.13
N LEU A 77 -22.21 -19.05 9.79
CA LEU A 77 -20.91 -18.38 9.90
C LEU A 77 -20.16 -18.80 11.17
N PHE A 78 -20.90 -19.25 12.20
CA PHE A 78 -20.31 -19.75 13.44
C PHE A 78 -20.78 -21.16 13.77
N GLN A 79 -19.85 -21.98 14.26
CA GLN A 79 -20.14 -23.21 14.96
C GLN A 79 -20.23 -22.90 16.45
N ARG A 80 -21.31 -23.41 17.10
CA ARG A 80 -21.60 -23.16 18.51
C ARG A 80 -21.68 -24.52 19.24
N THR A 81 -20.90 -24.66 20.28
CA THR A 81 -21.03 -25.73 21.25
C THR A 81 -21.44 -25.13 22.58
N THR A 82 -21.76 -25.95 23.55
CA THR A 82 -22.07 -25.49 24.93
C THR A 82 -20.89 -24.79 25.61
N ARG A 83 -19.68 -24.93 25.07
CA ARG A 83 -18.42 -24.40 25.66
C ARG A 83 -17.62 -23.46 24.77
N SER A 84 -17.92 -23.40 23.50
CA SER A 84 -17.09 -22.60 22.53
C SER A 84 -17.90 -22.09 21.35
N VAL A 85 -17.43 -20.95 20.80
CA VAL A 85 -17.87 -20.37 19.55
C VAL A 85 -16.65 -20.29 18.65
N THR A 86 -16.75 -20.80 17.42
CA THR A 86 -15.68 -20.73 16.40
C THR A 86 -16.27 -20.36 15.05
N LEU A 87 -15.48 -19.78 14.18
CA LEU A 87 -15.90 -19.55 12.80
C LEU A 87 -16.00 -20.86 12.02
N THR A 88 -16.99 -20.95 11.15
CA THR A 88 -17.02 -21.98 10.09
C THR A 88 -16.01 -21.65 9.00
N GLN A 89 -15.73 -22.59 8.09
CA GLN A 89 -14.88 -22.32 6.92
C GLN A 89 -15.45 -21.17 6.08
N ILE A 90 -16.76 -21.12 5.87
CA ILE A 90 -17.45 -20.04 5.17
C ILE A 90 -17.35 -18.72 5.95
N GLY A 91 -17.50 -18.76 7.29
CA GLY A 91 -17.29 -17.59 8.14
C GLY A 91 -15.89 -17.02 8.05
N CYS A 92 -14.85 -17.87 7.96
CA CYS A 92 -13.48 -17.44 7.75
C CYS A 92 -13.30 -16.76 6.37
N GLN A 93 -13.94 -17.27 5.33
CA GLN A 93 -13.88 -16.69 3.98
C GLN A 93 -14.66 -15.37 3.87
N PHE A 94 -15.80 -15.25 4.56
CA PHE A 94 -16.62 -14.03 4.55
C PHE A 94 -16.06 -12.90 5.43
N LEU A 95 -15.22 -13.21 6.41
CA LEU A 95 -14.72 -12.21 7.37
C LEU A 95 -13.93 -11.06 6.72
N PRO A 96 -13.03 -11.29 5.75
CA PRO A 96 -12.36 -10.21 5.02
C PRO A 96 -13.34 -9.28 4.30
N ASP A 97 -14.33 -9.85 3.61
CA ASP A 97 -15.33 -9.09 2.85
C ASP A 97 -16.21 -8.24 3.78
N ALA A 98 -16.67 -8.83 4.89
CA ALA A 98 -17.45 -8.12 5.91
C ALA A 98 -16.68 -6.93 6.50
N ARG A 99 -15.38 -7.09 6.78
CA ARG A 99 -14.51 -6.02 7.25
C ARG A 99 -14.33 -4.92 6.22
N GLN A 100 -14.14 -5.28 4.96
CA GLN A 100 -14.00 -4.32 3.87
C GLN A 100 -15.27 -3.49 3.66
N ILE A 101 -16.45 -4.11 3.73
CA ILE A 101 -17.75 -3.41 3.65
C ILE A 101 -17.87 -2.41 4.80
N LEU A 102 -17.58 -2.81 6.04
CA LEU A 102 -17.61 -1.92 7.20
C LEU A 102 -16.62 -0.77 7.08
N GLU A 103 -15.41 -1.02 6.60
CA GLU A 103 -14.38 0.01 6.38
C GLU A 103 -14.86 1.06 5.37
N ILE A 104 -15.45 0.63 4.24
CA ILE A 104 -16.04 1.52 3.24
C ILE A 104 -17.17 2.35 3.86
N TYR A 105 -18.05 1.72 4.64
CA TYR A 105 -19.17 2.38 5.30
C TYR A 105 -18.70 3.47 6.28
N TYR A 106 -17.78 3.15 7.20
CA TYR A 106 -17.28 4.11 8.19
C TYR A 106 -16.52 5.25 7.54
N ARG A 107 -15.66 4.95 6.57
CA ARG A 107 -14.95 5.97 5.81
C ARG A 107 -15.92 6.94 5.10
N SER A 108 -16.95 6.42 4.46
CA SER A 108 -17.97 7.26 3.81
C SER A 108 -18.69 8.14 4.81
N LYS A 109 -19.00 7.60 6.00
CA LYS A 109 -19.64 8.35 7.09
C LYS A 109 -18.72 9.45 7.64
N GLU A 110 -17.46 9.13 7.92
CA GLU A 110 -16.45 10.09 8.37
C GLU A 110 -16.22 11.20 7.33
N TRP A 111 -16.16 10.83 6.04
CA TRP A 111 -16.06 11.81 4.97
C TRP A 111 -17.24 12.77 4.95
N MET A 112 -18.47 12.28 5.10
CA MET A 112 -19.67 13.10 5.16
C MET A 112 -19.70 14.00 6.42
N GLU A 113 -19.29 13.46 7.58
CA GLU A 113 -19.18 14.22 8.82
C GLU A 113 -18.09 15.30 8.75
N SER A 114 -16.97 15.00 8.12
CA SER A 114 -15.88 15.96 7.88
C SER A 114 -16.26 17.04 6.89
N PHE A 115 -17.07 16.73 5.89
CA PHE A 115 -17.63 17.70 4.95
C PHE A 115 -18.52 18.74 5.65
N HIS A 116 -19.21 18.34 6.72
CA HIS A 116 -20.03 19.24 7.52
C HIS A 116 -19.27 20.00 8.62
N LYS A 117 -18.15 19.48 9.13
CA LYS A 117 -17.45 20.02 10.30
C LYS A 117 -16.17 20.82 10.03
N SER A 118 -15.50 20.55 8.94
CA SER A 118 -14.32 21.33 8.55
C SER A 118 -14.05 21.16 7.05
N GLN A 119 -13.64 22.26 6.39
CA GLN A 119 -13.17 22.25 5.00
C GLN A 119 -11.81 21.55 4.81
N ARG A 120 -11.47 20.58 5.67
CA ARG A 120 -10.20 19.85 5.58
C ARG A 120 -10.30 18.75 4.55
N ASN A 121 -9.44 18.80 3.55
CA ASN A 121 -9.30 17.77 2.52
C ASN A 121 -8.27 16.73 2.99
N VAL A 122 -8.72 15.55 3.38
CA VAL A 122 -7.81 14.44 3.68
C VAL A 122 -7.17 13.97 2.38
N LEU A 123 -5.84 13.87 2.36
CA LEU A 123 -5.05 13.35 1.25
C LEU A 123 -4.34 12.06 1.68
N ARG A 124 -4.85 10.90 1.21
CA ARG A 124 -4.37 9.58 1.57
C ARG A 124 -3.32 9.11 0.57
N ILE A 125 -2.09 8.93 1.05
CA ILE A 125 -0.91 8.63 0.24
C ILE A 125 -0.39 7.24 0.58
N GLY A 126 -0.39 6.31 -0.39
CA GLY A 126 0.24 5.00 -0.28
C GLY A 126 1.68 5.01 -0.77
N TYR A 127 2.57 4.28 -0.11
CA TYR A 127 3.96 4.10 -0.50
C TYR A 127 4.50 2.77 0.04
N ALA A 128 5.57 2.24 -0.58
CA ALA A 128 6.02 0.88 -0.32
C ALA A 128 7.31 0.78 0.53
N ASP A 129 8.03 1.87 0.74
CA ASP A 129 9.26 1.88 1.55
C ASP A 129 9.36 3.16 2.37
N SER A 130 9.82 3.02 3.61
CA SER A 130 9.97 4.15 4.56
C SER A 130 10.93 5.24 4.07
N HIS A 131 11.89 4.91 3.19
CA HIS A 131 12.78 5.90 2.58
C HIS A 131 12.03 6.85 1.62
N ALA A 132 10.88 6.43 1.07
CA ALA A 132 10.02 7.30 0.28
C ALA A 132 9.47 8.51 1.08
N ASN A 133 9.47 8.45 2.42
CA ASN A 133 9.05 9.57 3.27
C ASN A 133 9.85 10.84 2.99
N TRP A 134 11.11 10.71 2.63
CA TRP A 134 11.93 11.87 2.27
C TRP A 134 11.38 12.57 1.01
N LEU A 135 11.06 11.81 -0.04
CA LEU A 135 10.44 12.35 -1.26
C LEU A 135 9.08 12.95 -0.96
N ILE A 136 8.25 12.22 -0.19
CA ILE A 136 6.91 12.67 0.22
C ILE A 136 7.01 13.99 0.98
N SER A 137 7.94 14.12 1.92
CA SER A 137 8.13 15.35 2.69
C SER A 137 8.52 16.53 1.82
N LYS A 138 9.35 16.33 0.79
CA LYS A 138 9.73 17.38 -0.16
C LYS A 138 8.55 17.91 -0.97
N ILE A 139 7.58 17.06 -1.27
CA ILE A 139 6.36 17.44 -2.00
C ILE A 139 5.34 18.06 -1.04
N LEU A 140 5.18 17.47 0.16
CA LEU A 140 4.18 17.93 1.12
C LEU A 140 4.54 19.29 1.75
N THR A 141 5.81 19.58 2.02
CA THR A 141 6.22 20.82 2.68
C THR A 141 5.67 22.06 1.96
N PRO A 142 5.97 22.32 0.67
CA PRO A 142 5.43 23.49 -0.02
C PRO A 142 3.90 23.43 -0.19
N LEU A 143 3.35 22.22 -0.29
CA LEU A 143 1.90 22.05 -0.41
C LEU A 143 1.18 22.49 0.88
N LEU A 144 1.68 22.10 2.04
CA LEU A 144 1.10 22.44 3.33
C LEU A 144 1.34 23.92 3.72
N GLU A 145 2.43 24.52 3.27
CA GLU A 145 2.68 25.99 3.44
C GLU A 145 1.65 26.83 2.69
N THR A 146 1.13 26.32 1.56
CA THR A 146 0.18 27.06 0.70
C THR A 146 -1.29 26.65 0.90
N GLN A 147 -1.55 25.55 1.62
CA GLN A 147 -2.87 24.92 1.73
C GLN A 147 -3.14 24.42 3.17
N ASP A 148 -3.63 25.28 4.05
CA ASP A 148 -3.94 24.96 5.45
C ASP A 148 -5.04 23.91 5.63
N ASN A 149 -5.80 23.60 4.58
CA ASN A 149 -6.93 22.71 4.65
C ASN A 149 -6.63 21.27 4.21
N ILE A 150 -5.37 20.94 3.86
CA ILE A 150 -4.97 19.58 3.50
C ILE A 150 -4.47 18.85 4.75
N LEU A 151 -5.03 17.66 5.01
CA LEU A 151 -4.57 16.73 6.05
C LEU A 151 -3.99 15.48 5.39
N PRO A 152 -2.65 15.32 5.35
CA PRO A 152 -2.05 14.13 4.76
C PRO A 152 -2.17 12.92 5.70
N GLU A 153 -2.55 11.77 5.14
CA GLU A 153 -2.51 10.46 5.77
C GLU A 153 -1.57 9.55 4.98
N LEU A 154 -0.58 8.96 5.65
CA LEU A 154 0.45 8.14 5.03
C LEU A 154 0.23 6.67 5.35
N THR A 155 0.20 5.82 4.31
CA THR A 155 0.04 4.36 4.44
C THR A 155 1.25 3.65 3.85
N LEU A 156 2.03 3.00 4.71
CA LEU A 156 3.14 2.14 4.32
C LEU A 156 2.63 0.71 4.15
N ASP A 157 2.62 0.21 2.92
CA ASP A 157 2.29 -1.18 2.60
C ASP A 157 2.89 -1.56 1.25
N GLN A 158 2.84 -2.84 0.88
CA GLN A 158 3.32 -3.32 -0.42
C GLN A 158 2.59 -2.63 -1.57
N THR A 159 3.30 -2.44 -2.69
CA THR A 159 2.76 -1.72 -3.86
C THR A 159 1.43 -2.32 -4.33
N ASP A 160 1.31 -3.64 -4.40
CA ASP A 160 0.08 -4.33 -4.83
C ASP A 160 -1.10 -4.04 -3.89
N ALA A 161 -0.86 -4.08 -2.57
CA ALA A 161 -1.86 -3.75 -1.57
C ALA A 161 -2.29 -2.28 -1.68
N ASN A 162 -1.34 -1.37 -1.86
CA ASN A 162 -1.63 0.05 -2.05
C ASN A 162 -2.39 0.31 -3.36
N LEU A 163 -2.04 -0.34 -4.46
CA LEU A 163 -2.76 -0.22 -5.73
C LEU A 163 -4.18 -0.77 -5.63
N HIS A 164 -4.38 -1.88 -4.91
CA HIS A 164 -5.72 -2.38 -4.63
C HIS A 164 -6.54 -1.38 -3.80
N ARG A 165 -5.96 -0.82 -2.73
CA ARG A 165 -6.63 0.22 -1.92
C ARG A 165 -6.96 1.46 -2.74
N LEU A 166 -6.11 1.86 -3.67
CA LEU A 166 -6.37 2.96 -4.61
C LEU A 166 -7.56 2.63 -5.52
N ALA A 167 -7.63 1.39 -6.05
CA ALA A 167 -8.73 0.94 -6.89
C ALA A 167 -10.08 0.97 -6.18
N VAL A 168 -10.11 0.60 -4.88
CA VAL A 168 -11.32 0.64 -4.06
C VAL A 168 -11.52 1.97 -3.31
N ASN A 169 -10.82 3.04 -3.71
CA ASN A 169 -10.92 4.39 -3.17
C ASN A 169 -10.57 4.52 -1.66
N GLN A 170 -9.68 3.65 -1.16
CA GLN A 170 -9.12 3.74 0.21
C GLN A 170 -7.86 4.62 0.26
N LEU A 171 -7.20 4.82 -0.87
CA LEU A 171 -6.13 5.78 -1.06
C LEU A 171 -6.51 6.76 -2.17
N ASP A 172 -5.94 7.96 -2.12
CA ASP A 172 -6.13 8.99 -3.14
C ASP A 172 -5.01 8.96 -4.17
N LEU A 173 -3.80 8.58 -3.74
CA LEU A 173 -2.65 8.40 -4.61
C LEU A 173 -1.66 7.36 -4.04
N VAL A 174 -0.87 6.77 -4.93
CA VAL A 174 0.22 5.84 -4.58
C VAL A 174 1.49 6.28 -5.29
N ILE A 175 2.58 6.38 -4.54
CA ILE A 175 3.90 6.73 -5.06
C ILE A 175 4.71 5.45 -5.24
N GLY A 176 5.28 5.25 -6.44
CA GLY A 176 6.09 4.09 -6.72
C GLY A 176 6.50 3.94 -8.18
N MET A 177 7.24 2.88 -8.46
CA MET A 177 7.62 2.52 -9.83
C MET A 177 6.42 2.00 -10.60
N LYS A 178 6.40 2.24 -11.94
CA LYS A 178 5.33 1.74 -12.79
C LYS A 178 5.35 0.21 -12.85
N ASP A 179 4.27 -0.42 -12.40
CA ASP A 179 4.06 -1.86 -12.58
C ASP A 179 3.52 -2.13 -13.99
N ALA A 180 4.30 -2.85 -14.82
CA ALA A 180 3.92 -3.17 -16.20
C ALA A 180 2.72 -4.11 -16.31
N LYS A 181 2.38 -4.84 -15.23
CA LYS A 181 1.25 -5.80 -15.20
C LYS A 181 -0.01 -5.22 -14.59
N PHE A 182 0.11 -4.09 -13.90
CA PHE A 182 -1.05 -3.43 -13.32
C PHE A 182 -1.82 -2.70 -14.43
N SER A 183 -3.07 -3.09 -14.61
CA SER A 183 -3.99 -2.48 -15.57
C SER A 183 -5.34 -2.30 -14.90
N ASP A 184 -5.73 -1.05 -14.70
CA ASP A 184 -7.06 -0.64 -14.24
C ASP A 184 -7.44 0.63 -15.01
N GLU A 185 -8.57 0.59 -15.71
CA GLU A 185 -9.03 1.71 -16.53
C GLU A 185 -9.37 2.97 -15.74
N ALA A 186 -9.70 2.83 -14.45
CA ALA A 186 -10.01 3.93 -13.57
C ALA A 186 -8.75 4.61 -12.99
N ILE A 187 -7.56 3.98 -13.10
CA ILE A 187 -6.32 4.46 -12.50
C ILE A 187 -5.38 5.01 -13.58
N HIS A 188 -4.85 6.20 -13.34
CA HIS A 188 -3.80 6.83 -14.13
C HIS A 188 -2.46 6.74 -13.43
N PHE A 189 -1.40 6.71 -14.25
CA PHE A 189 -0.02 6.85 -13.79
C PHE A 189 0.59 8.11 -14.40
N VAL A 190 1.05 9.01 -13.56
CA VAL A 190 1.87 10.16 -13.95
C VAL A 190 3.33 9.84 -13.68
N LYS A 191 4.13 9.76 -14.74
CA LYS A 191 5.57 9.61 -14.64
C LYS A 191 6.18 10.92 -14.11
N LEU A 192 7.04 10.81 -13.11
CA LEU A 192 7.87 11.89 -12.61
C LEU A 192 9.26 11.85 -13.29
N HIS A 193 9.94 10.72 -13.22
CA HIS A 193 11.24 10.51 -13.86
C HIS A 193 11.45 9.02 -14.20
N ASP A 194 12.57 8.72 -14.89
CA ASP A 194 13.05 7.34 -14.99
C ASP A 194 14.03 7.08 -13.85
N ASP A 195 13.69 6.12 -13.02
CA ASP A 195 14.46 5.71 -11.87
C ASP A 195 15.31 4.48 -12.19
N GLY A 196 16.50 4.45 -11.64
CA GLY A 196 17.44 3.34 -11.77
C GLY A 196 17.82 2.78 -10.40
N PHE A 197 18.93 2.04 -10.37
CA PHE A 197 19.53 1.53 -9.14
C PHE A 197 20.88 2.19 -8.92
N ILE A 198 21.18 2.48 -7.67
CA ILE A 198 22.46 2.99 -7.21
C ILE A 198 23.10 2.01 -6.24
N CYS A 199 24.41 1.83 -6.35
CA CYS A 199 25.19 1.05 -5.40
C CYS A 199 25.43 1.87 -4.14
N VAL A 200 24.94 1.37 -3.01
CA VAL A 200 25.16 1.93 -1.68
C VAL A 200 26.12 1.05 -0.91
N VAL A 201 27.18 1.62 -0.40
CA VAL A 201 28.25 0.91 0.28
C VAL A 201 28.93 1.79 1.31
N SER A 202 29.46 1.21 2.40
CA SER A 202 30.26 1.95 3.38
C SER A 202 31.49 2.58 2.71
N LYS A 203 31.81 3.84 3.06
CA LYS A 203 33.04 4.51 2.61
C LYS A 203 34.33 3.77 3.00
N ALA A 204 34.26 2.95 4.06
CA ALA A 204 35.36 2.11 4.53
C ALA A 204 35.47 0.76 3.77
N HIS A 205 34.45 0.39 2.99
CA HIS A 205 34.44 -0.87 2.24
C HIS A 205 35.44 -0.87 1.10
N ALA A 206 36.03 -2.02 0.77
CA ALA A 206 37.05 -2.19 -0.26
C ALA A 206 36.61 -1.63 -1.64
N LEU A 207 35.35 -1.86 -2.04
CA LEU A 207 34.77 -1.33 -3.27
C LEU A 207 34.85 0.20 -3.31
N ALA A 208 34.38 0.89 -2.26
CA ALA A 208 34.38 2.34 -2.20
C ALA A 208 35.83 2.92 -2.23
N LEU A 209 36.76 2.28 -1.51
CA LEU A 209 38.16 2.64 -1.47
C LEU A 209 38.83 2.47 -2.85
N GLN A 210 38.52 1.38 -3.57
CA GLN A 210 39.00 1.14 -4.94
C GLN A 210 38.50 2.20 -5.90
N CYS A 211 37.18 2.52 -5.89
CA CYS A 211 36.60 3.56 -6.73
C CYS A 211 37.26 4.92 -6.44
N LYS A 212 37.43 5.27 -5.17
CA LYS A 212 38.13 6.49 -4.77
C LYS A 212 39.58 6.54 -5.28
N LYS A 213 40.35 5.45 -5.13
CA LYS A 213 41.74 5.34 -5.59
C LYS A 213 41.85 5.48 -7.12
N ARG A 214 40.90 4.88 -7.85
CA ARG A 214 40.86 4.91 -9.32
C ARG A 214 40.16 6.15 -9.88
N ARG A 215 39.65 7.05 -9.04
CA ARG A 215 38.85 8.24 -9.41
C ARG A 215 37.60 7.87 -10.23
N GLN A 216 37.04 6.69 -10.01
CA GLN A 216 35.83 6.24 -10.66
C GLN A 216 34.62 6.89 -9.99
N LYS A 217 33.73 7.45 -10.81
CA LYS A 217 32.47 8.08 -10.34
C LYS A 217 31.29 7.12 -10.36
N SER A 218 31.44 5.96 -11.01
CA SER A 218 30.40 4.92 -11.14
C SER A 218 31.06 3.53 -11.01
N VAL A 219 30.23 2.50 -10.96
CA VAL A 219 30.67 1.12 -10.84
C VAL A 219 29.95 0.24 -11.85
N SER A 220 30.71 -0.62 -12.56
CA SER A 220 30.15 -1.63 -13.46
C SER A 220 29.77 -2.91 -12.71
N SER A 221 28.93 -3.75 -13.33
CA SER A 221 28.58 -5.09 -12.79
C SER A 221 29.83 -5.93 -12.52
N SER A 222 30.85 -5.87 -13.38
CA SER A 222 32.10 -6.57 -13.17
C SER A 222 32.88 -6.05 -11.95
N GLY A 223 32.76 -4.78 -11.63
CA GLY A 223 33.32 -4.18 -10.42
C GLY A 223 32.60 -4.58 -9.13
N LEU A 224 31.31 -4.84 -9.22
CA LEU A 224 30.48 -5.31 -8.10
C LEU A 224 30.71 -6.80 -7.79
N TRP A 225 30.97 -7.61 -8.82
CA TRP A 225 31.04 -9.07 -8.76
C TRP A 225 31.93 -9.66 -7.65
N PRO A 226 33.13 -9.11 -7.34
CA PRO A 226 33.99 -9.65 -6.30
C PRO A 226 33.51 -9.39 -4.87
N HIS A 227 32.45 -8.62 -4.69
CA HIS A 227 31.99 -8.16 -3.38
C HIS A 227 30.68 -8.80 -2.99
N ARG A 228 30.51 -9.04 -1.67
CA ARG A 228 29.26 -9.54 -1.09
C ARG A 228 28.14 -8.55 -1.31
N GLN A 229 27.02 -9.03 -1.81
CA GLN A 229 25.82 -8.24 -2.03
C GLN A 229 24.83 -8.36 -0.88
N ILE A 230 24.22 -7.25 -0.52
CA ILE A 230 23.06 -7.15 0.37
C ILE A 230 21.84 -6.99 -0.51
N ILE A 231 20.93 -7.95 -0.46
CA ILE A 231 19.78 -8.04 -1.37
C ILE A 231 18.52 -7.74 -0.57
N ALA A 232 17.94 -6.57 -0.79
CA ALA A 232 16.63 -6.23 -0.24
C ALA A 232 15.52 -6.92 -1.04
N ILE A 233 14.64 -7.60 -0.35
CA ILE A 233 13.43 -8.17 -0.93
C ILE A 233 12.31 -7.10 -0.77
N PRO A 234 11.46 -6.88 -1.76
CA PRO A 234 10.90 -7.88 -2.67
C PRO A 234 11.55 -7.93 -4.06
N LEU A 235 12.37 -8.92 -4.30
CA LEU A 235 12.89 -9.23 -5.64
C LEU A 235 11.78 -9.47 -6.68
N TYR A 236 10.59 -9.89 -6.25
CA TYR A 236 9.46 -10.10 -7.15
C TYR A 236 8.94 -8.79 -7.76
N LEU A 237 9.02 -7.66 -7.04
CA LEU A 237 8.68 -6.34 -7.60
C LEU A 237 9.62 -5.97 -8.76
N LEU A 238 10.90 -6.28 -8.62
CA LEU A 238 11.89 -6.08 -9.67
C LEU A 238 11.54 -6.91 -10.92
N LYS A 239 11.14 -8.19 -10.74
CA LYS A 239 10.70 -9.04 -11.86
C LYS A 239 9.46 -8.49 -12.56
N ARG A 240 8.51 -7.90 -11.83
CA ARG A 240 7.29 -7.31 -12.39
C ARG A 240 7.55 -6.00 -13.13
N THR A 241 8.40 -5.15 -12.56
CA THR A 241 8.71 -3.83 -13.09
C THR A 241 9.56 -3.88 -14.37
N PHE A 242 10.49 -4.84 -14.44
CA PHE A 242 11.49 -4.93 -15.50
C PHE A 242 11.32 -6.19 -16.38
N SER A 243 10.12 -6.71 -16.55
CA SER A 243 9.86 -8.03 -17.13
C SER A 243 10.53 -8.29 -18.49
N ARG A 244 11.55 -9.16 -18.50
CA ARG A 244 11.97 -10.04 -19.60
C ARG A 244 12.57 -11.35 -19.08
N GLY A 245 12.19 -11.83 -17.89
CA GLY A 245 12.56 -13.17 -17.43
C GLY A 245 13.98 -13.33 -16.88
N HIS A 246 14.80 -12.29 -16.85
CA HIS A 246 16.16 -12.34 -16.36
C HIS A 246 16.29 -11.68 -14.98
N ARG A 247 17.23 -12.11 -14.17
CA ARG A 247 17.60 -11.41 -12.91
C ARG A 247 18.10 -10.01 -13.30
N ILE A 248 17.42 -8.98 -12.83
CA ILE A 248 17.71 -7.60 -13.18
C ILE A 248 18.93 -7.10 -12.42
N ILE A 249 19.06 -7.57 -11.17
CA ILE A 249 20.24 -7.32 -10.34
C ILE A 249 21.18 -8.50 -10.47
N PRO A 250 22.42 -8.31 -10.91
CA PRO A 250 23.41 -9.36 -10.98
C PRO A 250 23.68 -9.86 -9.54
N VAL A 251 23.60 -11.16 -9.33
CA VAL A 251 23.90 -11.80 -8.06
C VAL A 251 25.00 -12.81 -8.31
N ASN A 252 26.09 -12.69 -7.59
CA ASN A 252 27.13 -13.71 -7.59
C ASN A 252 26.71 -14.82 -6.61
N ASP A 253 26.21 -15.92 -7.15
CA ASP A 253 25.75 -17.07 -6.35
C ASP A 253 26.94 -17.81 -5.66
N GLU A 254 28.18 -17.49 -5.99
CA GLU A 254 29.40 -18.05 -5.35
C GLU A 254 29.74 -17.37 -4.02
N LEU A 255 29.12 -16.21 -3.75
CA LEU A 255 29.31 -15.46 -2.51
C LEU A 255 28.13 -15.65 -1.56
N ASP A 256 28.43 -15.65 -0.26
CA ASP A 256 27.42 -15.64 0.81
C ASP A 256 26.70 -14.29 0.85
N ASN A 257 25.73 -14.09 -0.03
CA ASN A 257 24.94 -12.86 -0.07
C ASN A 257 24.01 -12.73 1.14
N ILE A 258 23.77 -11.51 1.57
CA ILE A 258 22.90 -11.23 2.72
C ILE A 258 21.51 -10.87 2.20
N LEU A 259 20.50 -11.62 2.64
CA LEU A 259 19.09 -11.33 2.34
C LEU A 259 18.48 -10.50 3.47
N CYS A 260 17.71 -9.47 3.12
CA CYS A 260 16.95 -8.65 4.06
C CYS A 260 15.58 -8.30 3.51
N ALA A 261 14.62 -7.99 4.39
CA ALA A 261 13.23 -7.80 4.01
C ALA A 261 12.95 -6.41 3.42
N THR A 262 13.72 -5.39 3.81
CA THR A 262 13.46 -3.99 3.47
C THR A 262 14.70 -3.27 2.96
N ILE A 263 14.50 -2.17 2.24
CA ILE A 263 15.57 -1.26 1.82
C ILE A 263 16.27 -0.63 3.05
N SER A 264 15.50 -0.31 4.10
CA SER A 264 16.05 0.21 5.35
C SER A 264 17.04 -0.76 6.02
N GLU A 265 16.74 -2.05 6.00
CA GLU A 265 17.67 -3.08 6.50
C GLU A 265 18.91 -3.18 5.63
N ALA A 266 18.76 -3.17 4.28
CA ALA A 266 19.89 -3.17 3.37
C ALA A 266 20.81 -1.98 3.61
N TYR A 267 20.23 -0.82 3.88
CA TYR A 267 20.96 0.40 4.18
C TYR A 267 21.76 0.28 5.48
N ASN A 268 21.15 -0.22 6.54
CA ASN A 268 21.80 -0.45 7.81
C ASN A 268 22.94 -1.47 7.71
N LEU A 269 22.72 -2.56 6.95
CA LEU A 269 23.76 -3.56 6.70
C LEU A 269 24.92 -2.99 5.86
N ALA A 270 24.64 -2.14 4.88
CA ALA A 270 25.70 -1.45 4.14
C ALA A 270 26.53 -0.53 5.03
N LEU A 271 25.91 0.16 6.02
CA LEU A 271 26.62 0.97 7.02
C LEU A 271 27.63 0.16 7.83
N THR A 272 27.34 -1.09 8.16
CA THR A 272 28.28 -1.97 8.88
C THR A 272 29.50 -2.36 8.06
N GLY A 273 29.50 -2.12 6.75
CA GLY A 273 30.54 -2.59 5.84
C GLY A 273 30.40 -4.05 5.43
N ALA A 274 29.27 -4.71 5.74
CA ALA A 274 29.04 -6.13 5.46
C ALA A 274 29.00 -6.46 3.97
N GLY A 275 28.75 -5.46 3.11
CA GLY A 275 28.65 -5.59 1.66
C GLY A 275 28.15 -4.31 1.01
N PHE A 276 27.75 -4.42 -0.26
CA PHE A 276 27.06 -3.35 -1.00
C PHE A 276 25.60 -3.71 -1.25
N ALA A 277 24.74 -2.71 -1.38
CA ALA A 277 23.34 -2.87 -1.77
C ALA A 277 23.06 -2.12 -3.09
N LEU A 278 22.29 -2.73 -4.00
CA LEU A 278 21.69 -2.02 -5.12
C LEU A 278 20.25 -1.65 -4.74
N ILE A 279 19.99 -0.38 -4.62
CA ILE A 279 18.68 0.14 -4.21
C ILE A 279 18.16 1.15 -5.25
N PRO A 280 16.84 1.33 -5.39
CA PRO A 280 16.27 2.36 -6.25
C PRO A 280 16.83 3.75 -5.90
N GLU A 281 17.16 4.54 -6.92
CA GLU A 281 17.77 5.86 -6.74
C GLU A 281 16.94 6.79 -5.86
N HIS A 282 15.59 6.78 -6.03
CA HIS A 282 14.68 7.62 -5.26
C HIS A 282 14.58 7.24 -3.76
N LEU A 283 15.07 6.05 -3.38
CA LEU A 283 15.12 5.58 -2.00
C LEU A 283 16.51 5.73 -1.37
N ALA A 284 17.49 6.22 -2.13
CA ALA A 284 18.84 6.44 -1.65
C ALA A 284 18.95 7.73 -0.82
N LEU A 285 18.93 7.61 0.49
CA LEU A 285 19.05 8.76 1.40
C LEU A 285 20.51 9.16 1.65
N PRO A 286 20.84 10.48 1.70
CA PRO A 286 22.19 10.93 2.05
C PRO A 286 22.64 10.39 3.42
N HIS A 287 23.85 9.84 3.46
CA HIS A 287 24.47 9.45 4.73
C HIS A 287 25.97 9.72 4.70
N LYS A 288 26.51 10.33 5.78
CA LYS A 288 27.92 10.71 5.86
C LYS A 288 28.91 9.56 5.73
N GLU A 289 28.54 8.36 6.19
CA GLU A 289 29.40 7.18 6.18
C GLU A 289 29.23 6.29 4.94
N LEU A 290 28.26 6.60 4.06
CA LEU A 290 27.99 5.82 2.86
C LEU A 290 28.53 6.52 1.62
N ALA A 291 28.99 5.74 0.67
CA ALA A 291 29.25 6.11 -0.71
C ALA A 291 28.08 5.64 -1.58
N PHE A 292 27.69 6.50 -2.50
CA PHE A 292 26.65 6.27 -3.51
C PHE A 292 27.34 6.27 -4.87
N LEU A 293 27.37 5.10 -5.49
CA LEU A 293 28.05 4.90 -6.76
C LEU A 293 27.00 4.55 -7.82
N PRO A 294 26.79 5.41 -8.83
CA PRO A 294 25.96 5.06 -9.97
C PRO A 294 26.38 3.71 -10.55
N TRP A 295 25.40 2.85 -10.86
CA TRP A 295 25.66 1.58 -11.50
C TRP A 295 25.50 1.72 -13.02
N ASP A 296 26.57 1.44 -13.78
CA ASP A 296 26.65 1.73 -15.22
C ASP A 296 25.59 0.96 -16.04
N GLU A 297 25.29 -0.27 -15.68
CA GLU A 297 24.30 -1.11 -16.37
C GLU A 297 22.92 -1.09 -15.68
N SER A 298 22.65 -0.08 -14.86
CA SER A 298 21.39 0.02 -14.13
C SER A 298 20.19 0.07 -15.08
N PRO A 299 19.26 -0.87 -14.98
CA PRO A 299 18.00 -0.78 -15.71
C PRO A 299 17.20 0.40 -15.18
N ARG A 300 16.45 1.08 -16.06
CA ARG A 300 15.60 2.19 -15.68
C ARG A 300 14.14 1.88 -15.90
N ALA A 301 13.31 2.32 -14.96
CA ALA A 301 11.85 2.20 -15.05
C ALA A 301 11.17 3.51 -14.64
N PRO A 302 9.98 3.80 -15.19
CA PRO A 302 9.23 4.97 -14.80
C PRO A 302 8.86 4.94 -13.32
N MET A 303 9.24 5.96 -12.56
CA MET A 303 8.82 6.25 -11.21
C MET A 303 7.81 7.39 -11.23
N GLY A 304 6.74 7.31 -10.43
CA GLY A 304 5.70 8.31 -10.48
C GLY A 304 4.58 8.10 -9.48
N ILE A 305 3.41 8.61 -9.84
CA ILE A 305 2.23 8.66 -8.99
C ILE A 305 1.06 8.00 -9.70
N TYR A 306 0.45 7.02 -9.04
CA TYR A 306 -0.83 6.46 -9.42
C TYR A 306 -1.95 7.24 -8.73
N TYR A 307 -3.03 7.52 -9.44
CA TYR A 307 -4.21 8.19 -8.90
C TYR A 307 -5.44 7.82 -9.72
N ARG A 308 -6.64 7.99 -9.13
CA ARG A 308 -7.89 7.71 -9.84
C ARG A 308 -8.28 8.86 -10.79
N LYS A 309 -8.85 8.52 -11.95
CA LYS A 309 -9.32 9.49 -12.96
C LYS A 309 -10.38 10.45 -12.41
N ASP A 310 -11.31 9.93 -11.62
CA ASP A 310 -12.40 10.69 -11.01
C ASP A 310 -11.90 11.71 -9.98
N SER A 311 -10.85 11.38 -9.21
CA SER A 311 -10.19 12.32 -8.31
C SER A 311 -9.57 13.53 -9.03
N ALA A 312 -9.26 13.37 -10.31
CA ALA A 312 -8.63 14.39 -11.15
C ALA A 312 -9.61 15.35 -11.81
N LEU A 313 -10.92 15.07 -11.80
CA LEU A 313 -11.94 15.92 -12.45
C LEU A 313 -12.06 17.30 -11.79
N ASN A 314 -11.69 17.42 -10.51
CA ASN A 314 -11.61 18.70 -9.83
C ASN A 314 -10.17 19.25 -9.87
N LYS A 315 -9.89 20.24 -10.74
CA LYS A 315 -8.56 20.87 -10.88
C LYS A 315 -7.99 21.46 -9.57
N ASN A 316 -8.83 21.72 -8.60
CA ASN A 316 -8.46 22.23 -7.27
C ASN A 316 -8.36 21.11 -6.21
N SER A 317 -8.44 19.84 -6.59
CA SER A 317 -8.30 18.73 -5.65
C SER A 317 -6.90 18.67 -5.03
N ALA A 318 -6.81 18.22 -3.78
CA ALA A 318 -5.52 18.00 -3.10
C ALA A 318 -4.59 17.06 -3.91
N VAL A 319 -5.17 16.08 -4.61
CA VAL A 319 -4.47 15.14 -5.51
C VAL A 319 -3.78 15.89 -6.66
N GLN A 320 -4.49 16.79 -7.34
CA GLN A 320 -3.93 17.55 -8.47
C GLN A 320 -2.83 18.51 -8.02
N LYS A 321 -3.02 19.17 -6.88
CA LYS A 321 -2.01 20.04 -6.28
C LYS A 321 -0.76 19.26 -5.90
N PHE A 322 -0.92 18.08 -5.28
CA PHE A 322 0.20 17.19 -4.95
C PHE A 322 0.97 16.74 -6.22
N ILE A 323 0.26 16.35 -7.28
CA ILE A 323 0.88 15.95 -8.55
C ILE A 323 1.63 17.11 -9.20
N SER A 324 1.06 18.33 -9.15
CA SER A 324 1.71 19.53 -9.68
C SER A 324 3.00 19.82 -8.93
N GLU A 325 2.95 19.76 -7.59
CA GLU A 325 4.12 19.97 -6.73
C GLU A 325 5.20 18.92 -6.95
N ALA A 326 4.80 17.65 -7.08
CA ALA A 326 5.70 16.55 -7.38
C ALA A 326 6.44 16.76 -8.72
N LYS A 327 5.78 17.30 -9.74
CA LYS A 327 6.42 17.63 -11.03
C LYS A 327 7.42 18.77 -10.92
N ASN A 328 7.12 19.79 -10.10
CA ASN A 328 8.01 20.93 -9.90
C ASN A 328 9.29 20.54 -9.14
N HIS A 329 9.22 19.49 -8.32
CA HIS A 329 10.34 19.05 -7.48
C HIS A 329 11.06 17.81 -8.01
N THR A 330 10.82 17.41 -9.27
CA THR A 330 11.46 16.23 -9.91
C THR A 330 12.99 16.30 -9.88
N ASP A 331 13.57 17.50 -10.02
CA ASP A 331 15.01 17.71 -9.96
C ASP A 331 15.63 17.52 -8.57
N CYS A 332 14.83 17.52 -7.53
CA CYS A 332 15.29 17.32 -6.15
C CYS A 332 15.35 15.84 -5.73
N VAL A 333 14.83 14.94 -6.58
CA VAL A 333 14.68 13.50 -6.28
C VAL A 333 16.02 12.77 -6.27
N LEU A 334 17.05 13.31 -6.92
CA LEU A 334 18.34 12.67 -7.07
C LEU A 334 19.51 13.60 -6.62
N PRO A 335 19.62 13.90 -5.30
CA PRO A 335 20.64 14.83 -4.80
C PRO A 335 22.09 14.35 -4.99
N TYR A 336 22.30 13.10 -5.46
CA TYR A 336 23.63 12.46 -5.61
C TYR A 336 24.14 12.44 -7.04
N LEU A 337 23.32 12.76 -8.04
CA LEU A 337 23.71 12.74 -9.44
C LEU A 337 24.23 14.10 -9.94
N ARG A 338 24.36 15.08 -9.03
CA ARG A 338 24.97 16.38 -9.32
C ARG A 338 26.43 16.46 -8.87
#